data_7d17df772bbb9c45643bca512fc199fa
#
_entry.id   7d17df772bbb9c45643bca512fc199fa
#
_cell.length_a   1.000
_cell.length_b   1.000
_cell.length_c   1.000
_cell.angle_alpha   90.00
_cell.angle_beta   90.00
_cell.angle_gamma   90.00
#
_symmetry.space_group_name_H-M   'P 1'
#
loop_
_entity.id
_entity.type
_entity.pdbx_description
1 polymer ?
#
loop_
_entity_poly.entity_id
_entity_poly.type
_entity_poly.pdbx_seq_one_letter_code
_entity_poly.pdbx_strand_id
1 'polypeptide(L)'
;MAAVLLVAVPCRAQFKLDTITYAGDSQYYTDIVFLGDGFTYSELSKFVKNVKEHTEYFLKKEPWNHYREMFNVFCIQTASNVSGAGMTPDAPIDNFYKTTFGCSGVDRMPWPTDMNKVFEVLGSTKPDYDLVIMLVNSTKYGGAGNEYYKMMCLSLEGSSYETICHEAGHSFAGLADEYWYDRTEESPNDARKINPVKWQRWIGYSGVSTYAFENTEGWYRPHQQCLMRYLDRDYCPVCREAIVEKIHETGKFVKSYSPYLESKYGKVHVEGDTVFSLDLVKLYPNTLRTEWYLDDINVAKNTDSYLFKADIHPEGSHILKVTVEDTTSLVRTANHSTVHLTTVKWRISNEISSGIRIIESQEYEYSVGPLPFTDELTFSRKQTSKDPVRMELFSLQGTQVAKGVFPGDAPSSLSTGNLPPGIYILRVYIGDDLVYSNKIQK
;
A
#
# COMPACT_ATOMS: atom_id res chain seq x y z
N MET A 1 -26.72 46.61 21.05
CA MET A 1 -26.92 45.15 21.15
C MET A 1 -26.17 44.50 19.99
N ALA A 2 -25.03 43.87 20.27
CA ALA A 2 -24.29 43.14 19.26
C ALA A 2 -24.75 41.67 19.26
N ALA A 3 -25.31 41.20 18.16
CA ALA A 3 -25.72 39.83 18.00
C ALA A 3 -24.46 38.97 17.75
N VAL A 4 -24.12 38.08 18.66
CA VAL A 4 -23.10 37.07 18.48
C VAL A 4 -23.71 35.94 17.64
N LEU A 5 -23.29 35.83 16.40
CA LEU A 5 -23.61 34.68 15.56
C LEU A 5 -22.77 33.49 16.05
N LEU A 6 -23.38 32.56 16.78
CA LEU A 6 -22.79 31.24 17.05
C LEU A 6 -22.84 30.43 15.75
N VAL A 7 -21.71 30.34 15.07
CA VAL A 7 -21.54 29.38 13.99
C VAL A 7 -21.39 28.00 14.65
N ALA A 8 -22.43 27.19 14.58
CA ALA A 8 -22.37 25.78 14.95
C ALA A 8 -21.46 25.09 13.96
N VAL A 9 -20.20 24.83 14.31
CA VAL A 9 -19.33 23.92 13.59
C VAL A 9 -19.96 22.52 13.75
N PRO A 10 -20.35 21.82 12.68
CA PRO A 10 -20.84 20.46 12.80
C PRO A 10 -19.73 19.61 13.42
N CYS A 11 -19.91 19.16 14.65
CA CYS A 11 -19.07 18.16 15.28
C CYS A 11 -19.33 16.86 14.49
N ARG A 12 -18.53 16.56 13.45
CA ARG A 12 -18.53 15.24 12.84
C ARG A 12 -18.09 14.28 13.92
N ALA A 13 -18.94 13.32 14.25
CA ALA A 13 -18.58 12.24 15.15
C ALA A 13 -17.34 11.53 14.55
N GLN A 14 -16.20 11.74 15.18
CA GLN A 14 -14.97 11.10 14.77
C GLN A 14 -15.08 9.63 15.19
N PHE A 15 -15.05 8.70 14.23
CA PHE A 15 -15.06 7.28 14.51
C PHE A 15 -13.80 6.90 15.29
N LYS A 16 -13.93 6.01 16.26
CA LYS A 16 -12.80 5.55 17.04
C LYS A 16 -11.90 4.65 16.18
N LEU A 17 -10.66 5.10 15.98
CA LEU A 17 -9.60 4.34 15.33
C LEU A 17 -8.72 3.67 16.40
N ASP A 18 -8.63 2.36 16.40
CA ASP A 18 -7.69 1.62 17.23
C ASP A 18 -6.54 1.09 16.36
N THR A 19 -5.32 1.22 16.86
CA THR A 19 -4.13 0.61 16.27
C THR A 19 -3.94 -0.80 16.84
N ILE A 20 -3.91 -1.79 15.97
CA ILE A 20 -3.72 -3.22 16.33
C ILE A 20 -2.23 -3.58 16.25
N THR A 21 -1.60 -3.26 15.12
CA THR A 21 -0.14 -3.33 14.94
C THR A 21 0.33 -2.07 14.23
N TYR A 22 1.52 -1.61 14.59
CA TYR A 22 2.11 -0.43 13.98
C TYR A 22 3.59 -0.69 13.66
N ALA A 23 3.92 -0.73 12.40
CA ALA A 23 5.28 -0.90 11.89
C ALA A 23 5.97 0.45 11.62
N GLY A 24 5.19 1.47 11.26
CA GLY A 24 5.70 2.81 11.00
C GLY A 24 4.76 3.68 10.16
N ASP A 25 5.31 4.75 9.59
CA ASP A 25 4.55 5.74 8.81
C ASP A 25 3.94 5.11 7.55
N SER A 26 2.65 5.40 7.31
CA SER A 26 1.84 4.88 6.19
C SER A 26 2.46 5.10 4.80
N GLN A 27 3.34 6.08 4.64
CA GLN A 27 4.04 6.31 3.36
C GLN A 27 5.05 5.21 3.00
N TYR A 28 5.45 4.36 3.97
CA TYR A 28 6.44 3.28 3.79
C TYR A 28 5.83 1.89 3.97
N TYR A 29 4.66 1.79 4.59
CA TYR A 29 4.05 0.53 4.99
C TYR A 29 2.68 0.34 4.35
N THR A 30 2.25 -0.90 4.25
CA THR A 30 0.91 -1.24 3.78
C THR A 30 -0.08 -1.15 4.93
N ASP A 31 -1.10 -0.32 4.80
CA ASP A 31 -2.10 -0.08 5.83
C ASP A 31 -3.34 -0.95 5.60
N ILE A 32 -3.57 -1.88 6.53
CA ILE A 32 -4.78 -2.71 6.57
C ILE A 32 -5.77 -2.09 7.56
N VAL A 33 -7.00 -1.84 7.12
CA VAL A 33 -8.06 -1.29 7.95
C VAL A 33 -9.21 -2.27 8.08
N PHE A 34 -9.50 -2.67 9.32
CA PHE A 34 -10.67 -3.46 9.63
C PHE A 34 -11.88 -2.57 9.90
N LEU A 35 -13.00 -2.91 9.28
CA LEU A 35 -14.34 -2.38 9.56
C LEU A 35 -15.20 -3.49 10.16
N GLY A 36 -16.15 -3.14 11.03
CA GLY A 36 -17.09 -4.09 11.61
C GLY A 36 -18.53 -3.74 11.22
N ASP A 37 -19.29 -4.70 10.71
CA ASP A 37 -20.72 -4.51 10.50
C ASP A 37 -21.56 -5.53 11.28
N GLY A 38 -22.72 -5.10 11.76
CA GLY A 38 -23.58 -5.92 12.59
C GLY A 38 -23.09 -6.09 14.02
N PHE A 39 -22.15 -5.29 14.50
CA PHE A 39 -21.77 -5.22 15.91
C PHE A 39 -22.47 -4.04 16.56
N THR A 40 -23.33 -4.31 17.55
CA THR A 40 -23.93 -3.27 18.38
C THR A 40 -22.88 -2.60 19.27
N TYR A 41 -23.21 -1.46 19.90
CA TYR A 41 -22.29 -0.77 20.81
C TYR A 41 -21.74 -1.71 21.91
N SER A 42 -22.57 -2.58 22.46
CA SER A 42 -22.14 -3.57 23.47
C SER A 42 -21.26 -4.70 22.91
N GLU A 43 -21.23 -4.88 21.59
CA GLU A 43 -20.44 -5.93 20.90
C GLU A 43 -19.13 -5.38 20.28
N LEU A 44 -18.83 -4.06 20.41
CA LEU A 44 -17.59 -3.48 19.86
C LEU A 44 -16.32 -4.12 20.44
N SER A 45 -16.36 -4.54 21.71
CA SER A 45 -15.24 -5.30 22.31
C SER A 45 -15.02 -6.66 21.65
N LYS A 46 -16.12 -7.34 21.26
CA LYS A 46 -16.08 -8.58 20.46
C LYS A 46 -15.47 -8.31 19.10
N PHE A 47 -15.86 -7.23 18.43
CA PHE A 47 -15.27 -6.82 17.15
C PHE A 47 -13.74 -6.66 17.27
N VAL A 48 -13.25 -5.83 18.19
CA VAL A 48 -11.81 -5.59 18.38
C VAL A 48 -11.05 -6.89 18.71
N LYS A 49 -11.65 -7.78 19.51
CA LYS A 49 -11.07 -9.10 19.80
C LYS A 49 -10.92 -9.92 18.52
N ASN A 50 -11.97 -10.01 17.71
CA ASN A 50 -11.91 -10.75 16.44
C ASN A 50 -10.88 -10.14 15.47
N VAL A 51 -10.78 -8.82 15.40
CA VAL A 51 -9.74 -8.17 14.57
C VAL A 51 -8.34 -8.64 14.99
N LYS A 52 -8.02 -8.64 16.28
CA LYS A 52 -6.72 -9.12 16.79
C LYS A 52 -6.44 -10.57 16.42
N GLU A 53 -7.42 -11.44 16.60
CA GLU A 53 -7.31 -12.88 16.32
C GLU A 53 -7.12 -13.15 14.82
N HIS A 54 -7.90 -12.48 13.95
CA HIS A 54 -7.77 -12.60 12.50
C HIS A 54 -6.43 -12.00 12.00
N THR A 55 -6.00 -10.88 12.54
CA THR A 55 -4.69 -10.28 12.23
C THR A 55 -3.56 -11.23 12.54
N GLU A 56 -3.56 -11.83 13.73
CA GLU A 56 -2.50 -12.74 14.15
C GLU A 56 -2.47 -14.01 13.30
N TYR A 57 -3.64 -14.55 12.92
CA TYR A 57 -3.71 -15.70 12.02
C TYR A 57 -3.21 -15.34 10.60
N PHE A 58 -3.72 -14.25 10.04
CA PHE A 58 -3.38 -13.77 8.71
C PHE A 58 -1.88 -13.53 8.55
N LEU A 59 -1.28 -12.81 9.50
CA LEU A 59 0.15 -12.49 9.48
C LEU A 59 1.06 -13.67 9.89
N LYS A 60 0.51 -14.85 10.21
CA LYS A 60 1.26 -16.11 10.35
C LYS A 60 1.28 -16.95 9.07
N LYS A 61 0.35 -16.74 8.16
CA LYS A 61 0.25 -17.50 6.90
C LYS A 61 1.38 -17.07 5.95
N GLU A 62 2.05 -18.03 5.30
CA GLU A 62 3.03 -17.71 4.25
C GLU A 62 2.32 -17.22 2.98
N PRO A 63 2.78 -16.12 2.28
CA PRO A 63 4.05 -15.41 2.52
C PRO A 63 3.96 -14.22 3.47
N TRP A 64 2.79 -13.88 4.02
CA TRP A 64 2.55 -12.72 4.86
C TRP A 64 3.47 -12.68 6.11
N ASN A 65 3.79 -13.85 6.67
CA ASN A 65 4.66 -13.98 7.83
C ASN A 65 6.09 -13.50 7.58
N HIS A 66 6.60 -13.62 6.36
CA HIS A 66 7.94 -13.14 5.98
C HIS A 66 7.99 -11.61 5.96
N TYR A 67 6.87 -10.98 5.65
CA TYR A 67 6.71 -9.53 5.47
C TYR A 67 5.84 -8.88 6.55
N ARG A 68 5.59 -9.56 7.67
CA ARG A 68 4.66 -9.07 8.71
C ARG A 68 4.98 -7.66 9.21
N GLU A 69 6.28 -7.32 9.23
CA GLU A 69 6.75 -5.99 9.62
C GLU A 69 6.55 -4.91 8.53
N MET A 70 5.94 -5.27 7.40
CA MET A 70 5.52 -4.34 6.34
C MET A 70 4.09 -3.83 6.52
N PHE A 71 3.35 -4.33 7.52
CA PHE A 71 1.93 -4.04 7.67
C PHE A 71 1.63 -3.27 8.94
N ASN A 72 0.94 -2.13 8.78
CA ASN A 72 0.16 -1.54 9.85
C ASN A 72 -1.25 -2.14 9.82
N VAL A 73 -1.83 -2.37 10.97
CA VAL A 73 -3.21 -2.85 11.09
C VAL A 73 -3.98 -1.95 12.04
N PHE A 74 -5.07 -1.43 11.53
CA PHE A 74 -5.99 -0.55 12.25
C PHE A 74 -7.39 -1.16 12.26
N CYS A 75 -8.24 -0.74 13.19
CA CYS A 75 -9.67 -0.98 13.10
C CYS A 75 -10.47 0.26 13.44
N ILE A 76 -11.55 0.49 12.70
CA ILE A 76 -12.49 1.59 12.92
C ILE A 76 -13.75 1.02 13.54
N GLN A 77 -14.09 1.50 14.73
CA GLN A 77 -15.27 1.06 15.46
C GLN A 77 -16.52 1.82 14.99
N THR A 78 -17.47 1.08 14.41
CA THR A 78 -18.78 1.58 14.02
C THR A 78 -19.86 0.72 14.67
N ALA A 79 -20.75 1.33 15.46
CA ALA A 79 -21.82 0.60 16.12
C ALA A 79 -23.04 0.49 15.22
N SER A 80 -23.52 -0.73 15.02
CA SER A 80 -24.80 -1.02 14.36
C SER A 80 -25.96 -0.91 15.34
N ASN A 81 -27.13 -0.52 14.86
CA ASN A 81 -28.35 -0.53 15.68
C ASN A 81 -28.86 -1.96 15.95
N VAL A 82 -28.62 -2.87 14.99
CA VAL A 82 -29.02 -4.28 15.07
C VAL A 82 -27.80 -5.17 14.86
N SER A 83 -27.71 -6.24 15.67
CA SER A 83 -26.67 -7.25 15.55
C SER A 83 -26.90 -8.16 14.34
N GLY A 84 -25.80 -8.54 13.64
CA GLY A 84 -25.85 -9.48 12.52
C GLY A 84 -25.88 -8.81 11.14
N ALA A 85 -26.27 -9.60 10.12
CA ALA A 85 -26.34 -9.18 8.72
C ALA A 85 -27.66 -9.58 8.08
N GLY A 86 -28.08 -8.84 7.05
CA GLY A 86 -29.22 -9.22 6.21
C GLY A 86 -28.96 -10.54 5.48
N MET A 87 -29.98 -11.33 5.24
CA MET A 87 -29.85 -12.64 4.57
C MET A 87 -29.91 -12.52 3.04
N THR A 88 -30.50 -11.45 2.55
CA THR A 88 -30.59 -11.13 1.12
C THR A 88 -30.48 -9.62 0.91
N PRO A 89 -30.00 -9.16 -0.27
CA PRO A 89 -29.92 -7.73 -0.57
C PRO A 89 -31.24 -6.99 -0.50
N ASP A 90 -32.38 -7.68 -0.78
CA ASP A 90 -33.72 -7.09 -0.76
C ASP A 90 -34.32 -6.97 0.66
N ALA A 91 -33.66 -7.58 1.67
CA ALA A 91 -34.10 -7.56 3.06
C ALA A 91 -32.93 -7.15 3.99
N PRO A 92 -32.37 -5.94 3.82
CA PRO A 92 -31.31 -5.44 4.69
C PRO A 92 -31.85 -5.22 6.11
N ILE A 93 -30.98 -5.39 7.10
CA ILE A 93 -31.26 -5.05 8.49
C ILE A 93 -30.64 -3.68 8.83
N ASP A 94 -30.93 -3.15 10.01
CA ASP A 94 -30.40 -1.83 10.44
C ASP A 94 -28.99 -1.95 11.05
N ASN A 95 -28.10 -2.68 10.38
CA ASN A 95 -26.67 -2.66 10.64
C ASN A 95 -26.01 -1.43 9.96
N PHE A 96 -24.77 -1.13 10.33
CA PHE A 96 -24.17 0.17 10.03
C PHE A 96 -23.92 0.40 8.52
N TYR A 97 -23.36 -0.57 7.82
CA TYR A 97 -23.03 -0.50 6.38
C TYR A 97 -24.05 -1.23 5.50
N LYS A 98 -25.15 -1.68 6.09
CA LYS A 98 -26.20 -2.44 5.39
C LYS A 98 -25.67 -3.72 4.74
N THR A 99 -24.71 -4.40 5.40
CA THR A 99 -24.16 -5.66 4.88
C THR A 99 -25.23 -6.76 4.85
N THR A 100 -25.33 -7.41 3.69
CA THR A 100 -26.23 -8.53 3.45
C THR A 100 -25.50 -9.69 2.81
N PHE A 101 -25.99 -10.91 2.99
CA PHE A 101 -25.62 -12.06 2.16
C PHE A 101 -26.38 -12.05 0.83
N GLY A 102 -26.04 -12.98 -0.08
CA GLY A 102 -26.74 -13.13 -1.37
C GLY A 102 -26.33 -12.09 -2.43
N CYS A 103 -25.29 -11.32 -2.18
CA CYS A 103 -24.79 -10.34 -3.15
C CYS A 103 -24.31 -11.02 -4.44
N SER A 104 -24.55 -10.35 -5.58
CA SER A 104 -24.27 -10.89 -6.92
C SER A 104 -24.93 -12.24 -7.22
N GLY A 105 -26.04 -12.59 -6.52
CA GLY A 105 -26.76 -13.86 -6.68
C GLY A 105 -26.06 -15.06 -6.01
N VAL A 106 -25.00 -14.84 -5.25
CA VAL A 106 -24.26 -15.89 -4.54
C VAL A 106 -24.65 -15.90 -3.06
N ASP A 107 -25.39 -16.90 -2.61
CA ASP A 107 -25.97 -16.97 -1.26
C ASP A 107 -24.96 -16.76 -0.12
N ARG A 108 -23.73 -17.25 -0.27
CA ARG A 108 -22.66 -17.13 0.72
C ARG A 108 -21.84 -15.84 0.62
N MET A 109 -22.15 -14.92 -0.30
CA MET A 109 -21.38 -13.69 -0.51
C MET A 109 -21.93 -12.55 0.38
N PRO A 110 -21.26 -12.17 1.48
CA PRO A 110 -21.61 -10.99 2.24
C PRO A 110 -20.98 -9.76 1.60
N TRP A 111 -21.75 -8.67 1.46
CA TRP A 111 -21.21 -7.40 0.95
C TRP A 111 -22.04 -6.22 1.50
N PRO A 112 -21.41 -5.06 1.82
CA PRO A 112 -22.13 -3.86 2.20
C PRO A 112 -22.91 -3.30 1.00
N THR A 113 -24.18 -3.02 1.19
CA THR A 113 -24.99 -2.36 0.16
C THR A 113 -24.86 -0.85 0.19
N ASP A 114 -24.34 -0.27 1.30
CA ASP A 114 -24.05 1.16 1.42
C ASP A 114 -22.53 1.42 1.32
N MET A 115 -21.99 1.29 0.12
CA MET A 115 -20.57 1.56 -0.17
C MET A 115 -20.19 3.02 0.04
N ASN A 116 -21.11 3.97 -0.14
CA ASN A 116 -20.84 5.38 0.12
C ASN A 116 -20.47 5.61 1.59
N LYS A 117 -21.17 4.93 2.49
CA LYS A 117 -20.89 5.01 3.91
C LYS A 117 -19.55 4.37 4.30
N VAL A 118 -19.16 3.28 3.62
CA VAL A 118 -17.83 2.67 3.76
C VAL A 118 -16.75 3.70 3.42
N PHE A 119 -16.87 4.35 2.26
CA PHE A 119 -15.88 5.36 1.82
C PHE A 119 -15.89 6.62 2.69
N GLU A 120 -17.06 7.05 3.18
CA GLU A 120 -17.17 8.19 4.11
C GLU A 120 -16.39 7.91 5.41
N VAL A 121 -16.56 6.73 5.99
CA VAL A 121 -15.87 6.32 7.23
C VAL A 121 -14.37 6.21 7.01
N LEU A 122 -13.94 5.53 5.96
CA LEU A 122 -12.53 5.39 5.62
C LEU A 122 -11.88 6.75 5.35
N GLY A 123 -12.50 7.54 4.48
CA GLY A 123 -11.98 8.84 4.09
C GLY A 123 -11.89 9.85 5.23
N SER A 124 -12.82 9.80 6.20
CA SER A 124 -12.79 10.69 7.36
C SER A 124 -11.87 10.23 8.48
N THR A 125 -11.47 8.94 8.52
CA THR A 125 -10.77 8.36 9.67
C THR A 125 -9.38 7.86 9.33
N LYS A 126 -9.21 7.17 8.20
CA LYS A 126 -7.94 6.60 7.74
C LYS A 126 -7.90 6.57 6.20
N PRO A 127 -7.71 7.73 5.54
CA PRO A 127 -7.81 7.86 4.08
C PRO A 127 -6.67 7.18 3.31
N ASP A 128 -5.54 6.95 3.94
CA ASP A 128 -4.31 6.35 3.38
C ASP A 128 -4.27 4.81 3.51
N TYR A 129 -5.44 4.15 3.59
CA TYR A 129 -5.53 2.70 3.61
C TYR A 129 -5.14 2.06 2.26
N ASP A 130 -4.58 0.84 2.32
CA ASP A 130 -4.24 0.01 1.16
C ASP A 130 -5.15 -1.19 0.98
N LEU A 131 -5.65 -1.75 2.09
CA LEU A 131 -6.56 -2.90 2.10
C LEU A 131 -7.61 -2.75 3.18
N VAL A 132 -8.86 -3.04 2.84
CA VAL A 132 -9.99 -3.01 3.78
C VAL A 132 -10.48 -4.42 4.05
N ILE A 133 -10.71 -4.75 5.32
CA ILE A 133 -11.26 -6.03 5.74
C ILE A 133 -12.52 -5.76 6.56
N MET A 134 -13.68 -6.12 6.04
CA MET A 134 -14.93 -6.01 6.77
C MET A 134 -15.26 -7.33 7.46
N LEU A 135 -15.31 -7.31 8.79
CA LEU A 135 -15.82 -8.42 9.59
C LEU A 135 -17.31 -8.24 9.81
N VAL A 136 -18.08 -9.24 9.44
CA VAL A 136 -19.55 -9.27 9.58
C VAL A 136 -19.91 -10.12 10.79
N ASN A 137 -20.68 -9.59 11.71
CA ASN A 137 -21.11 -10.27 12.93
C ASN A 137 -22.17 -11.34 12.64
N SER A 138 -21.80 -12.39 11.92
CA SER A 138 -22.66 -13.49 11.52
C SER A 138 -21.91 -14.80 11.57
N THR A 139 -22.59 -15.88 11.94
CA THR A 139 -22.08 -17.25 11.91
C THR A 139 -22.47 -18.01 10.63
N LYS A 140 -23.20 -17.38 9.71
CA LYS A 140 -23.44 -17.94 8.37
C LYS A 140 -22.11 -17.90 7.61
N TYR A 141 -21.71 -19.04 7.04
CA TYR A 141 -20.51 -19.12 6.19
C TYR A 141 -20.55 -18.10 5.04
N GLY A 142 -19.45 -17.37 4.85
CA GLY A 142 -19.33 -16.49 3.71
C GLY A 142 -18.08 -15.62 3.71
N GLY A 143 -17.62 -15.38 2.50
CA GLY A 143 -16.55 -14.46 2.18
C GLY A 143 -16.69 -13.91 0.76
N ALA A 144 -16.10 -12.75 0.51
CA ALA A 144 -16.01 -12.12 -0.80
C ALA A 144 -14.82 -11.16 -0.81
N GLY A 145 -13.99 -11.24 -1.84
CA GLY A 145 -12.91 -10.29 -2.09
C GLY A 145 -13.12 -9.53 -3.40
N ASN A 146 -12.72 -8.27 -3.43
CA ASN A 146 -12.80 -7.44 -4.62
C ASN A 146 -11.55 -6.57 -4.75
N GLU A 147 -10.75 -6.82 -5.78
CA GLU A 147 -9.51 -6.10 -6.07
C GLU A 147 -9.75 -4.63 -6.41
N TYR A 148 -10.82 -4.32 -7.14
CA TYR A 148 -11.15 -2.94 -7.53
C TYR A 148 -11.35 -2.04 -6.31
N TYR A 149 -12.07 -2.55 -5.29
CA TYR A 149 -12.28 -1.83 -4.03
C TYR A 149 -11.13 -2.03 -3.04
N LYS A 150 -10.18 -2.91 -3.32
CA LYS A 150 -9.16 -3.36 -2.36
C LYS A 150 -9.80 -3.75 -1.02
N MET A 151 -10.90 -4.47 -1.10
CA MET A 151 -11.72 -4.78 0.05
C MET A 151 -12.15 -6.24 0.02
N MET A 152 -12.16 -6.83 1.20
CA MET A 152 -12.79 -8.12 1.46
C MET A 152 -13.84 -8.00 2.55
N CYS A 153 -14.83 -8.89 2.50
CA CYS A 153 -15.89 -8.98 3.48
C CYS A 153 -16.05 -10.44 3.88
N LEU A 154 -16.04 -10.73 5.17
CA LEU A 154 -16.15 -12.11 5.70
C LEU A 154 -16.95 -12.18 6.97
N SER A 155 -17.67 -13.29 7.17
CA SER A 155 -18.40 -13.58 8.39
C SER A 155 -17.51 -14.23 9.45
N LEU A 156 -17.98 -14.31 10.69
CA LEU A 156 -17.28 -14.89 11.85
C LEU A 156 -17.66 -16.37 12.06
N GLU A 157 -17.75 -17.14 10.99
CA GLU A 157 -17.95 -18.58 11.12
C GLU A 157 -16.62 -19.32 11.32
N GLY A 158 -16.65 -20.64 11.60
CA GLY A 158 -15.47 -21.39 12.04
C GLY A 158 -14.27 -21.42 11.09
N SER A 159 -14.48 -21.23 9.77
CA SER A 159 -13.41 -21.17 8.77
C SER A 159 -12.96 -19.73 8.43
N SER A 160 -13.45 -18.71 9.12
CA SER A 160 -13.18 -17.31 8.83
C SER A 160 -11.68 -16.97 8.84
N TYR A 161 -10.87 -17.67 9.61
CA TYR A 161 -9.41 -17.50 9.62
C TYR A 161 -8.72 -17.96 8.33
N GLU A 162 -9.21 -19.01 7.69
CA GLU A 162 -8.73 -19.40 6.36
C GLU A 162 -9.36 -18.53 5.27
N THR A 163 -10.63 -18.15 5.44
CA THR A 163 -11.34 -17.28 4.50
C THR A 163 -10.66 -15.93 4.37
N ILE A 164 -10.18 -15.31 5.46
CA ILE A 164 -9.45 -14.02 5.36
C ILE A 164 -8.21 -14.14 4.48
N CYS A 165 -7.47 -15.25 4.59
CA CYS A 165 -6.31 -15.49 3.74
C CYS A 165 -6.73 -15.67 2.27
N HIS A 166 -7.78 -16.47 2.00
CA HIS A 166 -8.30 -16.69 0.65
C HIS A 166 -8.76 -15.39 0.00
N GLU A 167 -9.59 -14.59 0.67
CA GLU A 167 -10.11 -13.32 0.15
C GLU A 167 -9.00 -12.25 0.00
N ALA A 168 -7.93 -12.33 0.81
CA ALA A 168 -6.75 -11.49 0.62
C ALA A 168 -6.03 -11.82 -0.68
N GLY A 169 -6.02 -13.08 -1.10
CA GLY A 169 -5.51 -13.47 -2.41
C GLY A 169 -6.19 -12.70 -3.54
N HIS A 170 -7.52 -12.60 -3.49
CA HIS A 170 -8.30 -11.82 -4.47
C HIS A 170 -8.07 -10.32 -4.33
N SER A 171 -8.31 -9.78 -3.14
CA SER A 171 -8.41 -8.34 -2.90
C SER A 171 -7.08 -7.62 -2.95
N PHE A 172 -5.99 -8.28 -2.57
CA PHE A 172 -4.65 -7.70 -2.53
C PHE A 172 -3.82 -8.04 -3.76
N ALA A 173 -3.79 -9.32 -4.17
CA ALA A 173 -2.90 -9.80 -5.21
C ALA A 173 -3.61 -10.17 -6.53
N GLY A 174 -4.92 -9.94 -6.65
CA GLY A 174 -5.69 -10.21 -7.87
C GLY A 174 -5.72 -11.68 -8.28
N LEU A 175 -5.55 -12.61 -7.32
CA LEU A 175 -5.60 -14.05 -7.59
C LEU A 175 -7.00 -14.49 -7.99
N ALA A 176 -7.09 -15.46 -8.88
CA ALA A 176 -8.34 -16.13 -9.25
C ALA A 176 -8.65 -17.29 -8.29
N ASP A 177 -9.93 -17.64 -8.19
CA ASP A 177 -10.35 -18.96 -7.68
C ASP A 177 -9.79 -20.08 -8.56
N GLU A 178 -9.20 -21.11 -7.94
CA GLU A 178 -8.65 -22.26 -8.66
C GLU A 178 -9.65 -23.46 -8.72
N TYR A 179 -10.88 -23.30 -8.21
CA TYR A 179 -11.92 -24.33 -8.23
C TYR A 179 -13.00 -24.06 -9.28
N TRP A 180 -13.23 -22.80 -9.66
CA TRP A 180 -14.20 -22.40 -10.65
C TRP A 180 -13.70 -21.18 -11.41
N TYR A 181 -14.11 -21.06 -12.68
CA TYR A 181 -13.69 -19.95 -13.52
C TYR A 181 -14.87 -19.34 -14.29
N ASP A 182 -15.07 -18.04 -14.15
CA ASP A 182 -16.07 -17.25 -14.86
C ASP A 182 -15.50 -15.94 -15.45
N ARG A 183 -14.17 -15.77 -15.40
CA ARG A 183 -13.49 -14.54 -15.83
C ARG A 183 -13.15 -14.57 -17.32
N THR A 184 -13.05 -13.38 -17.91
CA THR A 184 -12.59 -13.17 -19.30
C THR A 184 -11.10 -12.86 -19.36
N GLU A 185 -10.51 -12.36 -18.28
CA GLU A 185 -9.11 -11.95 -18.18
C GLU A 185 -8.31 -12.86 -17.26
N GLU A 186 -7.03 -13.04 -17.59
CA GLU A 186 -6.12 -13.87 -16.80
C GLU A 186 -5.67 -13.16 -15.51
N SER A 187 -5.67 -13.90 -14.41
CA SER A 187 -5.09 -13.55 -13.13
C SER A 187 -3.66 -14.12 -12.99
N PRO A 188 -2.87 -13.73 -11.98
CA PRO A 188 -1.51 -14.26 -11.80
C PRO A 188 -1.44 -15.80 -11.75
N ASN A 189 -2.46 -16.46 -11.16
CA ASN A 189 -2.51 -17.91 -10.93
C ASN A 189 -3.44 -18.67 -11.88
N ASP A 190 -3.82 -18.11 -13.01
CA ASP A 190 -4.53 -18.82 -14.07
C ASP A 190 -3.98 -18.45 -15.45
N ALA A 191 -4.22 -19.26 -16.46
CA ALA A 191 -3.74 -19.01 -17.82
C ALA A 191 -4.59 -19.72 -18.87
N ARG A 192 -4.69 -19.09 -20.05
CA ARG A 192 -5.16 -19.73 -21.29
C ARG A 192 -3.99 -20.29 -22.11
N LYS A 193 -2.85 -19.62 -22.07
CA LYS A 193 -1.64 -20.03 -22.80
C LYS A 193 -0.74 -20.86 -21.90
N ILE A 194 -0.41 -22.07 -22.34
CA ILE A 194 0.40 -23.03 -21.59
C ILE A 194 1.80 -23.28 -22.18
N ASN A 195 2.14 -22.69 -23.31
CA ASN A 195 3.45 -22.88 -23.95
C ASN A 195 4.02 -21.53 -24.49
N PRO A 196 4.90 -20.85 -23.76
CA PRO A 196 5.19 -21.08 -22.34
C PRO A 196 4.02 -20.56 -21.47
N VAL A 197 3.79 -21.22 -20.34
CA VAL A 197 2.88 -20.72 -19.32
C VAL A 197 3.55 -19.60 -18.50
N LYS A 198 2.78 -18.64 -17.99
CA LYS A 198 3.35 -17.48 -17.26
C LYS A 198 4.16 -17.87 -16.02
N TRP A 199 3.84 -18.98 -15.37
CA TRP A 199 4.59 -19.54 -14.23
C TRP A 199 5.59 -20.65 -14.65
N GLN A 200 6.11 -20.62 -15.87
CA GLN A 200 7.06 -21.62 -16.40
C GLN A 200 8.25 -21.86 -15.47
N ARG A 201 8.70 -20.82 -14.75
CA ARG A 201 9.85 -20.90 -13.84
C ARG A 201 9.60 -21.72 -12.57
N TRP A 202 8.33 -21.98 -12.27
CA TRP A 202 7.92 -22.78 -11.14
C TRP A 202 7.60 -24.23 -11.50
N ILE A 203 7.49 -24.59 -12.79
CA ILE A 203 7.15 -25.95 -13.24
C ILE A 203 8.12 -26.97 -12.65
N GLY A 204 7.56 -28.02 -12.03
CA GLY A 204 8.31 -29.09 -11.37
C GLY A 204 8.73 -28.79 -9.91
N TYR A 205 8.51 -27.56 -9.42
CA TYR A 205 8.81 -27.21 -8.04
C TYR A 205 7.56 -27.32 -7.17
N SER A 206 7.66 -28.04 -6.04
CA SER A 206 6.60 -28.16 -5.02
C SER A 206 5.19 -28.42 -5.58
N GLY A 207 5.06 -29.30 -6.57
CA GLY A 207 3.79 -29.68 -7.19
C GLY A 207 3.25 -28.69 -8.23
N VAL A 208 3.98 -27.63 -8.57
CA VAL A 208 3.56 -26.73 -9.64
C VAL A 208 3.69 -27.40 -11.01
N SER A 209 2.61 -27.32 -11.75
CA SER A 209 2.51 -27.79 -13.13
C SER A 209 1.47 -26.96 -13.90
N THR A 210 0.88 -27.54 -14.92
CA THR A 210 -0.23 -26.93 -15.66
C THR A 210 -1.42 -27.88 -15.56
N TYR A 211 -2.40 -27.50 -14.75
CA TYR A 211 -3.60 -28.31 -14.50
C TYR A 211 -4.82 -27.64 -15.12
N ALA A 212 -5.57 -28.37 -15.95
CA ALA A 212 -6.82 -27.88 -16.49
C ALA A 212 -7.84 -27.63 -15.37
N PHE A 213 -8.67 -26.63 -15.55
CA PHE A 213 -9.88 -26.48 -14.73
C PHE A 213 -10.89 -27.58 -15.12
N GLU A 214 -11.58 -28.15 -14.15
CA GLU A 214 -12.53 -29.24 -14.39
C GLU A 214 -13.79 -28.75 -15.12
N ASN A 215 -14.17 -27.50 -14.89
CA ASN A 215 -15.46 -26.94 -15.34
C ASN A 215 -15.34 -25.87 -16.43
N THR A 216 -14.11 -25.60 -16.92
CA THR A 216 -13.87 -24.54 -17.90
C THR A 216 -12.77 -24.92 -18.86
N GLU A 217 -13.16 -25.27 -20.09
CA GLU A 217 -12.22 -25.67 -21.14
C GLU A 217 -11.28 -24.52 -21.53
N GLY A 218 -10.01 -24.87 -21.76
CA GLY A 218 -8.98 -23.91 -22.20
C GLY A 218 -8.41 -23.02 -21.11
N TRP A 219 -8.73 -23.29 -19.85
CA TRP A 219 -8.15 -22.59 -18.72
C TRP A 219 -7.34 -23.54 -17.82
N TYR A 220 -6.27 -23.03 -17.26
CA TYR A 220 -5.29 -23.79 -16.50
C TYR A 220 -4.89 -23.06 -15.23
N ARG A 221 -4.63 -23.82 -14.15
CA ARG A 221 -4.12 -23.37 -12.86
C ARG A 221 -2.76 -23.98 -12.56
N PRO A 222 -1.96 -23.39 -11.65
CA PRO A 222 -0.60 -23.85 -11.36
C PRO A 222 -0.54 -25.05 -10.45
N HIS A 223 -1.56 -25.29 -9.61
CA HIS A 223 -1.45 -26.27 -8.54
C HIS A 223 -2.80 -26.96 -8.24
N GLN A 224 -2.73 -28.21 -7.71
CA GLN A 224 -3.94 -28.96 -7.33
C GLN A 224 -4.34 -28.73 -5.86
N GLN A 225 -3.39 -28.35 -5.01
CA GLN A 225 -3.58 -28.19 -3.56
C GLN A 225 -3.14 -26.77 -3.18
N CYS A 226 -3.98 -25.77 -3.44
CA CYS A 226 -3.73 -24.37 -3.17
C CYS A 226 -4.86 -23.79 -2.32
N LEU A 227 -4.56 -22.80 -1.48
CA LEU A 227 -5.55 -22.05 -0.71
C LEU A 227 -6.61 -21.40 -1.61
N MET A 228 -6.23 -20.97 -2.81
CA MET A 228 -7.19 -20.43 -3.80
C MET A 228 -8.14 -21.49 -4.37
N ARG A 229 -7.97 -22.75 -3.99
CA ARG A 229 -8.85 -23.85 -4.33
C ARG A 229 -9.54 -24.46 -3.12
N TYR A 230 -8.84 -24.60 -2.00
CA TYR A 230 -9.31 -25.25 -0.77
C TYR A 230 -8.82 -24.47 0.44
N LEU A 231 -9.72 -24.05 1.33
CA LEU A 231 -9.43 -23.22 2.48
C LEU A 231 -8.41 -23.81 3.48
N ASP A 232 -8.32 -25.12 3.57
CA ASP A 232 -7.44 -25.83 4.52
C ASP A 232 -6.02 -26.10 3.95
N ARG A 233 -5.59 -25.33 2.95
CA ARG A 233 -4.28 -25.45 2.29
C ARG A 233 -3.46 -24.18 2.44
N ASP A 234 -2.19 -24.30 2.06
CA ASP A 234 -1.31 -23.14 1.87
C ASP A 234 -1.44 -22.58 0.45
N TYR A 235 -1.05 -21.33 0.26
CA TYR A 235 -0.86 -20.81 -1.09
C TYR A 235 0.23 -21.59 -1.83
N CYS A 236 -0.01 -21.91 -3.08
CA CYS A 236 1.01 -22.51 -3.94
C CYS A 236 2.14 -21.49 -4.25
N PRO A 237 3.30 -21.96 -4.73
CA PRO A 237 4.42 -21.06 -5.04
C PRO A 237 4.08 -19.90 -5.98
N VAL A 238 3.21 -20.10 -6.97
CA VAL A 238 2.78 -19.05 -7.90
C VAL A 238 1.93 -17.99 -7.22
N CYS A 239 1.03 -18.41 -6.33
CA CYS A 239 0.21 -17.47 -5.56
C CYS A 239 1.05 -16.68 -4.54
N ARG A 240 2.05 -17.33 -3.90
CA ARG A 240 2.99 -16.64 -3.00
C ARG A 240 3.81 -15.61 -3.75
N GLU A 241 4.33 -15.94 -4.94
CA GLU A 241 5.05 -15.00 -5.79
C GLU A 241 4.21 -13.75 -6.09
N ALA A 242 2.96 -13.92 -6.52
CA ALA A 242 2.07 -12.80 -6.82
C ALA A 242 1.81 -11.91 -5.59
N ILE A 243 1.63 -12.50 -4.40
CA ILE A 243 1.45 -11.76 -3.15
C ILE A 243 2.72 -10.97 -2.81
N VAL A 244 3.90 -11.59 -2.93
CA VAL A 244 5.19 -10.94 -2.64
C VAL A 244 5.46 -9.79 -3.60
N GLU A 245 5.23 -9.98 -4.91
CA GLU A 245 5.33 -8.89 -5.89
C GLU A 245 4.43 -7.71 -5.51
N LYS A 246 3.20 -8.00 -5.05
CA LYS A 246 2.28 -6.95 -4.61
C LYS A 246 2.72 -6.23 -3.33
N ILE A 247 3.33 -6.94 -2.38
CA ILE A 247 3.92 -6.32 -1.19
C ILE A 247 5.03 -5.34 -1.59
N HIS A 248 5.86 -5.70 -2.56
CA HIS A 248 6.90 -4.81 -3.09
C HIS A 248 6.36 -3.59 -3.83
N GLU A 249 5.17 -3.68 -4.45
CA GLU A 249 4.52 -2.54 -5.08
C GLU A 249 3.94 -1.53 -4.07
N THR A 250 3.48 -2.01 -2.91
CA THR A 250 2.77 -1.20 -1.91
C THR A 250 3.68 -0.67 -0.81
N GLY A 251 4.72 -1.41 -0.43
CA GLY A 251 5.63 -1.08 0.66
C GLY A 251 7.00 -0.58 0.20
N LYS A 252 7.74 0.01 1.13
CA LYS A 252 9.13 0.44 0.92
C LYS A 252 10.04 -0.21 1.95
N PHE A 253 11.14 -0.79 1.51
CA PHE A 253 12.09 -1.47 2.39
C PHE A 253 13.10 -0.53 3.04
N VAL A 254 13.33 0.65 2.48
CA VAL A 254 14.16 1.70 3.07
C VAL A 254 13.24 2.72 3.75
N LYS A 255 13.23 2.75 5.08
CA LYS A 255 12.44 3.69 5.89
C LYS A 255 13.06 5.08 5.89
N SER A 256 14.37 5.14 6.07
CA SER A 256 15.12 6.38 6.05
C SER A 256 16.60 6.13 5.74
N TYR A 257 17.32 7.18 5.47
CA TYR A 257 18.77 7.14 5.26
C TYR A 257 19.44 8.39 5.85
N SER A 258 20.69 8.25 6.21
CA SER A 258 21.51 9.34 6.77
C SER A 258 22.88 9.39 6.08
N PRO A 259 23.41 10.59 5.79
CA PRO A 259 22.79 11.91 5.91
C PRO A 259 21.55 12.05 5.02
N TYR A 260 20.52 12.75 5.53
CA TYR A 260 19.33 13.04 4.72
C TYR A 260 19.67 14.09 3.66
N LEU A 261 19.18 13.87 2.44
CA LEU A 261 19.34 14.84 1.34
C LEU A 261 18.09 15.70 1.26
N GLU A 262 18.22 16.99 1.55
CA GLU A 262 17.13 17.97 1.44
C GLU A 262 16.65 18.16 -0.01
N SER A 263 17.47 17.79 -0.98
CA SER A 263 17.09 17.77 -2.39
C SER A 263 17.82 16.65 -3.14
N LYS A 264 17.25 16.18 -4.26
CA LYS A 264 17.86 15.22 -5.19
C LYS A 264 19.26 15.64 -5.69
N TYR A 265 19.54 16.93 -5.67
CA TYR A 265 20.82 17.52 -6.10
C TYR A 265 21.71 17.95 -4.93
N GLY A 266 21.25 17.75 -3.70
CA GLY A 266 22.00 18.09 -2.50
C GLY A 266 23.36 17.38 -2.45
N LYS A 267 24.41 18.11 -2.06
CA LYS A 267 25.72 17.55 -1.76
C LYS A 267 25.84 17.40 -0.25
N VAL A 268 26.40 16.27 0.18
CA VAL A 268 26.84 16.06 1.56
C VAL A 268 28.28 16.57 1.62
N HIS A 269 28.51 17.69 2.30
CA HIS A 269 29.86 18.15 2.56
C HIS A 269 30.42 17.39 3.77
N VAL A 270 31.60 16.82 3.62
CA VAL A 270 32.26 16.04 4.67
C VAL A 270 33.64 16.66 4.95
N GLU A 271 33.88 17.04 6.20
CA GLU A 271 35.17 17.57 6.68
C GLU A 271 36.06 16.49 7.30
N GLY A 272 35.53 15.28 7.48
CA GLY A 272 36.19 14.15 8.10
C GLY A 272 35.42 12.85 7.89
N ASP A 273 35.77 11.83 8.66
CA ASP A 273 35.12 10.54 8.61
C ASP A 273 33.60 10.66 8.84
N THR A 274 32.81 10.20 7.88
CA THR A 274 31.36 10.34 7.92
C THR A 274 30.68 9.00 7.67
N VAL A 275 29.71 8.65 8.53
CA VAL A 275 28.91 7.42 8.38
C VAL A 275 27.67 7.71 7.54
N PHE A 276 27.53 6.96 6.46
CA PHE A 276 26.30 6.86 5.67
C PHE A 276 25.54 5.61 6.07
N SER A 277 24.23 5.70 6.27
CA SER A 277 23.45 4.58 6.79
C SER A 277 22.04 4.52 6.23
N LEU A 278 21.46 3.33 6.26
CA LEU A 278 20.07 3.04 5.97
C LEU A 278 19.36 2.56 7.23
N ASP A 279 18.11 2.95 7.39
CA ASP A 279 17.15 2.28 8.28
C ASP A 279 16.24 1.42 7.42
N LEU A 280 16.39 0.10 7.52
CA LEU A 280 15.66 -0.88 6.71
C LEU A 280 14.50 -1.47 7.50
N VAL A 281 13.47 -1.91 6.78
CA VAL A 281 12.44 -2.77 7.34
C VAL A 281 13.07 -4.12 7.74
N LYS A 282 12.63 -4.69 8.85
CA LYS A 282 13.10 -6.01 9.28
C LYS A 282 12.22 -7.09 8.70
N LEU A 283 12.78 -7.91 7.81
CA LEU A 283 12.12 -9.12 7.30
C LEU A 283 12.52 -10.35 8.12
N TYR A 284 11.66 -11.36 8.13
CA TYR A 284 11.97 -12.62 8.79
C TYR A 284 11.60 -13.83 7.90
N PRO A 285 12.62 -14.61 7.41
CA PRO A 285 14.05 -14.33 7.55
C PRO A 285 14.46 -13.02 6.85
N ASN A 286 15.57 -12.40 7.28
CA ASN A 286 16.08 -11.23 6.60
C ASN A 286 16.66 -11.62 5.24
N THR A 287 15.98 -11.24 4.18
CA THR A 287 16.36 -11.48 2.79
C THR A 287 16.85 -10.24 2.07
N LEU A 288 16.87 -9.08 2.77
CA LEU A 288 17.39 -7.84 2.20
C LEU A 288 18.92 -7.92 2.07
N ARG A 289 19.40 -7.63 0.89
CA ARG A 289 20.81 -7.52 0.55
C ARG A 289 21.14 -6.07 0.19
N THR A 290 22.19 -5.53 0.79
CA THR A 290 22.71 -4.20 0.46
C THR A 290 24.04 -4.32 -0.25
N GLU A 291 24.26 -3.49 -1.27
CA GLU A 291 25.56 -3.33 -1.94
C GLU A 291 25.89 -1.85 -2.05
N TRP A 292 27.05 -1.46 -1.53
CA TRP A 292 27.55 -0.09 -1.51
C TRP A 292 28.61 0.12 -2.58
N TYR A 293 28.49 1.22 -3.30
CA TYR A 293 29.40 1.59 -4.37
C TYR A 293 29.86 3.03 -4.17
N LEU A 294 31.17 3.24 -4.21
CA LEU A 294 31.79 4.56 -4.25
C LEU A 294 32.40 4.73 -5.63
N ASP A 295 31.96 5.75 -6.38
CA ASP A 295 32.38 5.99 -7.77
C ASP A 295 32.32 4.73 -8.64
N ASP A 296 31.19 4.01 -8.51
CA ASP A 296 30.87 2.73 -9.15
C ASP A 296 31.75 1.52 -8.74
N ILE A 297 32.68 1.68 -7.80
CA ILE A 297 33.47 0.57 -7.22
C ILE A 297 32.70 0.01 -6.03
N ASN A 298 32.48 -1.31 -6.00
CA ASN A 298 31.84 -1.95 -4.85
C ASN A 298 32.77 -1.90 -3.62
N VAL A 299 32.30 -1.25 -2.54
CA VAL A 299 33.09 -0.98 -1.33
C VAL A 299 32.58 -1.70 -0.09
N ALA A 300 31.30 -2.12 -0.06
CA ALA A 300 30.74 -2.91 1.04
C ALA A 300 29.50 -3.68 0.59
N LYS A 301 29.19 -4.79 1.30
CA LYS A 301 28.02 -5.65 1.07
C LYS A 301 27.40 -6.08 2.38
N ASN A 302 26.08 -6.29 2.37
CA ASN A 302 25.33 -6.84 3.52
C ASN A 302 25.55 -6.07 4.82
N THR A 303 25.62 -4.74 4.71
CA THR A 303 25.72 -3.82 5.85
C THR A 303 24.79 -2.64 5.63
N ASP A 304 24.18 -2.17 6.72
CA ASP A 304 23.26 -1.04 6.68
C ASP A 304 23.99 0.32 6.75
N SER A 305 25.32 0.30 6.82
CA SER A 305 26.12 1.53 6.87
C SER A 305 27.47 1.39 6.17
N TYR A 306 28.00 2.54 5.74
CA TYR A 306 29.32 2.69 5.14
C TYR A 306 30.02 3.90 5.76
N LEU A 307 31.28 3.71 6.20
CA LEU A 307 32.14 4.78 6.69
C LEU A 307 32.95 5.36 5.53
N PHE A 308 32.59 6.55 5.08
CA PHE A 308 33.43 7.32 4.17
C PHE A 308 34.56 7.98 4.94
N LYS A 309 35.82 7.67 4.59
CA LYS A 309 37.02 8.25 5.18
C LYS A 309 37.56 9.34 4.28
N ALA A 310 37.44 10.59 4.73
CA ALA A 310 37.79 11.74 3.89
C ALA A 310 39.30 11.82 3.59
N ASP A 311 40.15 11.29 4.46
CA ASP A 311 41.62 11.33 4.36
C ASP A 311 42.23 10.36 3.33
N ILE A 312 41.50 9.30 2.98
CA ILE A 312 41.98 8.28 2.02
C ILE A 312 41.41 8.45 0.60
N HIS A 313 40.41 9.31 0.44
CA HIS A 313 39.82 9.60 -0.86
C HIS A 313 40.37 10.91 -1.42
N PRO A 314 40.61 11.04 -2.74
CA PRO A 314 41.02 12.30 -3.35
C PRO A 314 40.06 13.44 -3.00
N GLU A 315 40.57 14.66 -2.86
CA GLU A 315 39.71 15.84 -2.72
C GLU A 315 38.84 15.99 -3.99
N GLY A 316 37.57 16.29 -3.78
CA GLY A 316 36.64 16.53 -4.88
C GLY A 316 35.22 16.05 -4.61
N SER A 317 34.56 15.66 -5.69
CA SER A 317 33.18 15.17 -5.66
C SER A 317 33.13 13.68 -5.91
N HIS A 318 32.50 12.92 -5.00
CA HIS A 318 32.30 11.49 -5.09
C HIS A 318 30.83 11.15 -5.16
N ILE A 319 30.50 9.98 -5.71
CA ILE A 319 29.15 9.42 -5.71
C ILE A 319 29.14 8.16 -4.87
N LEU A 320 28.48 8.22 -3.72
CA LEU A 320 28.17 7.03 -2.93
C LEU A 320 26.75 6.56 -3.28
N LYS A 321 26.65 5.30 -3.66
CA LYS A 321 25.40 4.65 -4.02
C LYS A 321 25.22 3.38 -3.19
N VAL A 322 24.04 3.13 -2.69
CA VAL A 322 23.66 1.84 -2.13
C VAL A 322 22.44 1.31 -2.84
N THR A 323 22.46 0.02 -3.15
CA THR A 323 21.29 -0.72 -3.64
C THR A 323 20.78 -1.65 -2.55
N VAL A 324 19.46 -1.76 -2.45
CA VAL A 324 18.77 -2.68 -1.55
C VAL A 324 17.89 -3.58 -2.40
N GLU A 325 18.13 -4.89 -2.33
CA GLU A 325 17.43 -5.94 -3.06
C GLU A 325 16.86 -6.94 -2.06
N ASP A 326 15.62 -7.36 -2.24
CA ASP A 326 15.08 -8.53 -1.56
C ASP A 326 15.43 -9.79 -2.35
N THR A 327 16.25 -10.66 -1.77
CA THR A 327 16.72 -11.91 -2.38
C THR A 327 15.85 -13.10 -1.99
N THR A 328 14.58 -12.86 -1.69
CA THR A 328 13.64 -13.91 -1.30
C THR A 328 13.55 -15.04 -2.31
N SER A 329 13.51 -16.28 -1.84
CA SER A 329 13.29 -17.46 -2.69
C SER A 329 11.82 -17.66 -3.07
N LEU A 330 10.92 -16.83 -2.56
CA LEU A 330 9.49 -16.87 -2.86
C LEU A 330 9.13 -16.29 -4.22
N VAL A 331 10.10 -15.64 -4.88
CA VAL A 331 9.94 -15.05 -6.21
C VAL A 331 10.96 -15.64 -7.17
N ARG A 332 10.52 -15.95 -8.39
CA ARG A 332 11.35 -16.42 -9.52
C ARG A 332 11.18 -15.59 -10.78
N THR A 333 10.37 -14.53 -10.71
CA THR A 333 10.22 -13.57 -11.81
C THR A 333 11.58 -12.94 -12.15
N ALA A 334 12.00 -12.97 -13.42
CA ALA A 334 13.35 -12.58 -13.82
C ALA A 334 13.67 -11.11 -13.61
N ASN A 335 12.66 -10.26 -13.62
CA ASN A 335 12.81 -8.82 -13.46
C ASN A 335 12.57 -8.34 -12.03
N HIS A 336 12.29 -9.23 -11.07
CA HIS A 336 12.04 -8.87 -9.66
C HIS A 336 13.13 -7.94 -9.12
N SER A 337 14.38 -8.39 -9.21
CA SER A 337 15.54 -7.63 -8.72
C SER A 337 15.81 -6.32 -9.49
N THR A 338 15.21 -6.13 -10.65
CA THR A 338 15.34 -4.89 -11.43
C THR A 338 14.20 -3.92 -11.11
N VAL A 339 12.98 -4.43 -11.06
CA VAL A 339 11.76 -3.62 -10.86
C VAL A 339 11.68 -3.12 -9.41
N HIS A 340 12.07 -3.97 -8.45
CA HIS A 340 11.96 -3.67 -7.02
C HIS A 340 13.29 -3.25 -6.36
N LEU A 341 14.34 -3.02 -7.16
CA LEU A 341 15.62 -2.56 -6.65
C LEU A 341 15.49 -1.13 -6.12
N THR A 342 15.68 -0.97 -4.83
CA THR A 342 15.75 0.37 -4.23
C THR A 342 17.18 0.90 -4.30
N THR A 343 17.34 2.16 -4.70
CA THR A 343 18.66 2.80 -4.79
C THR A 343 18.64 4.14 -4.06
N VAL A 344 19.60 4.32 -3.16
CA VAL A 344 19.89 5.60 -2.51
C VAL A 344 21.25 6.10 -3.00
N LYS A 345 21.34 7.39 -3.34
CA LYS A 345 22.56 8.03 -3.85
C LYS A 345 22.86 9.30 -3.06
N TRP A 346 24.13 9.47 -2.70
CA TRP A 346 24.67 10.73 -2.17
C TRP A 346 25.75 11.28 -3.10
N ARG A 347 25.76 12.59 -3.27
CA ARG A 347 26.92 13.31 -3.80
C ARG A 347 27.72 13.80 -2.62
N ILE A 348 28.93 13.31 -2.46
CA ILE A 348 29.85 13.67 -1.37
C ILE A 348 30.81 14.74 -1.91
N SER A 349 31.06 15.78 -1.14
CA SER A 349 32.15 16.72 -1.37
C SER A 349 33.05 16.71 -0.16
N ASN A 350 34.31 16.29 -0.34
CA ASN A 350 35.37 16.38 0.66
C ASN A 350 36.40 17.45 0.35
N GLU A 351 36.01 18.48 -0.45
CA GLU A 351 36.85 19.64 -0.72
C GLU A 351 37.12 20.41 0.59
N ILE A 352 38.38 20.69 0.88
CA ILE A 352 38.73 21.56 1.99
C ILE A 352 38.28 22.98 1.65
N SER A 353 37.24 23.42 2.32
CA SER A 353 36.70 24.79 2.13
C SER A 353 37.70 25.81 2.62
N SER A 354 38.52 26.36 1.72
CA SER A 354 39.28 27.57 2.01
C SER A 354 38.31 28.77 2.10
N GLY A 355 37.74 28.93 3.28
CA GLY A 355 37.04 30.13 3.79
C GLY A 355 36.18 30.92 2.81
N ILE A 356 34.93 30.65 2.81
CA ILE A 356 33.70 31.49 2.83
C ILE A 356 32.53 30.49 2.67
N ARG A 357 31.85 30.16 3.77
CA ARG A 357 30.59 29.41 3.69
C ARG A 357 29.53 30.29 3.06
N ILE A 358 29.16 30.02 1.83
CA ILE A 358 27.82 30.38 1.35
C ILE A 358 26.91 29.23 1.80
N ILE A 359 26.21 29.43 2.89
CA ILE A 359 25.13 28.53 3.33
C ILE A 359 23.97 28.80 2.38
N GLU A 360 23.89 28.08 1.26
CA GLU A 360 22.66 27.95 0.51
C GLU A 360 21.80 26.86 1.18
N SER A 361 21.18 27.22 2.31
CA SER A 361 20.06 26.47 2.84
C SER A 361 18.81 26.85 2.03
N GLN A 362 18.55 26.16 0.95
CA GLN A 362 17.25 26.27 0.29
C GLN A 362 16.28 25.28 0.96
N GLU A 363 15.63 25.75 2.00
CA GLU A 363 14.47 25.11 2.60
C GLU A 363 13.28 25.29 1.65
N TYR A 364 13.03 24.29 0.81
CA TYR A 364 11.78 24.25 0.05
C TYR A 364 10.66 23.71 0.95
N GLU A 365 10.02 24.61 1.66
CA GLU A 365 8.78 24.31 2.35
C GLU A 365 7.64 24.36 1.33
N TYR A 366 7.00 23.21 1.07
CA TYR A 366 5.82 23.11 0.22
C TYR A 366 4.57 23.00 1.07
N SER A 367 3.48 23.57 0.59
CA SER A 367 2.15 23.26 1.12
C SER A 367 1.19 22.88 0.00
N VAL A 368 0.39 21.86 0.26
CA VAL A 368 -0.69 21.40 -0.61
C VAL A 368 -1.99 21.55 0.15
N GLY A 369 -2.99 22.17 -0.44
CA GLY A 369 -4.28 22.31 0.24
C GLY A 369 -5.34 23.00 -0.62
N PRO A 370 -6.55 23.07 -0.08
CA PRO A 370 -7.01 22.42 1.15
C PRO A 370 -7.05 20.90 1.06
N LEU A 371 -6.94 20.18 2.16
CA LEU A 371 -7.13 18.74 2.23
C LEU A 371 -8.11 18.41 3.37
N PRO A 372 -9.23 17.72 3.12
CA PRO A 372 -9.75 17.31 1.81
C PRO A 372 -9.98 18.49 0.88
N PHE A 373 -9.77 18.28 -0.44
CA PHE A 373 -10.00 19.32 -1.44
C PHE A 373 -11.43 19.27 -1.99
N THR A 374 -11.91 20.38 -2.55
CA THR A 374 -13.23 20.48 -3.20
C THR A 374 -13.09 20.85 -4.67
N ASP A 375 -13.24 22.13 -5.01
CA ASP A 375 -13.25 22.62 -6.38
C ASP A 375 -11.89 23.06 -6.87
N GLU A 376 -10.95 23.20 -5.95
CA GLU A 376 -9.61 23.69 -6.22
C GLU A 376 -8.58 23.04 -5.31
N LEU A 377 -7.40 22.76 -5.87
CA LEU A 377 -6.25 22.22 -5.15
C LEU A 377 -5.04 23.12 -5.42
N THR A 378 -4.49 23.72 -4.38
CA THR A 378 -3.38 24.63 -4.47
C THR A 378 -2.07 23.97 -4.05
N PHE A 379 -0.98 24.37 -4.73
CA PHE A 379 0.38 24.09 -4.32
C PHE A 379 1.12 25.42 -4.15
N SER A 380 1.75 25.59 -3.02
CA SER A 380 2.58 26.76 -2.75
C SER A 380 3.95 26.36 -2.20
N ARG A 381 4.93 27.19 -2.45
CA ARG A 381 6.31 27.06 -1.98
C ARG A 381 6.80 28.35 -1.38
N LYS A 382 7.69 28.26 -0.41
CA LYS A 382 8.25 29.43 0.32
C LYS A 382 9.20 30.25 -0.54
N GLN A 383 9.89 29.61 -1.47
CA GLN A 383 10.81 30.26 -2.40
C GLN A 383 10.28 30.19 -3.83
N THR A 384 10.27 31.32 -4.53
CA THR A 384 9.91 31.39 -5.95
C THR A 384 11.10 30.99 -6.81
N SER A 385 10.88 30.15 -7.80
CA SER A 385 11.83 29.81 -8.88
C SER A 385 11.16 30.09 -10.21
N LYS A 386 11.94 30.28 -11.26
CA LYS A 386 11.40 30.43 -12.62
C LYS A 386 10.95 29.13 -13.25
N ASP A 387 11.33 27.98 -12.66
CA ASP A 387 10.95 26.68 -13.18
C ASP A 387 9.45 26.45 -13.03
N PRO A 388 8.75 26.02 -14.10
CA PRO A 388 7.32 25.84 -14.06
C PRO A 388 6.92 24.73 -13.08
N VAL A 389 5.77 24.92 -12.43
CA VAL A 389 5.15 23.90 -11.59
C VAL A 389 4.13 23.13 -12.41
N ARG A 390 4.27 21.80 -12.46
CA ARG A 390 3.31 20.90 -13.10
C ARG A 390 2.61 20.05 -12.04
N MET A 391 1.29 20.15 -11.98
CA MET A 391 0.44 19.34 -11.10
C MET A 391 -0.31 18.33 -11.94
N GLU A 392 -0.29 17.06 -11.52
CA GLU A 392 -0.98 15.94 -12.18
C GLU A 392 -1.78 15.16 -11.14
N LEU A 393 -3.07 14.96 -11.40
CA LEU A 393 -3.97 14.22 -10.53
C LEU A 393 -4.42 12.94 -11.24
N PHE A 394 -4.28 11.81 -10.56
CA PHE A 394 -4.63 10.49 -11.07
C PHE A 394 -5.72 9.86 -10.22
N SER A 395 -6.60 9.12 -10.83
CA SER A 395 -7.48 8.18 -10.12
C SER A 395 -6.64 7.03 -9.53
N LEU A 396 -7.22 6.25 -8.62
CA LEU A 396 -6.55 5.05 -8.09
C LEU A 396 -6.26 3.98 -9.16
N GLN A 397 -6.96 4.03 -10.30
CA GLN A 397 -6.72 3.15 -11.45
C GLN A 397 -5.58 3.65 -12.35
N GLY A 398 -4.89 4.73 -11.96
CA GLY A 398 -3.79 5.31 -12.72
C GLY A 398 -4.21 6.20 -13.89
N THR A 399 -5.50 6.48 -14.06
CA THR A 399 -5.99 7.39 -15.10
C THR A 399 -5.73 8.84 -14.68
N GLN A 400 -5.06 9.63 -15.51
CA GLN A 400 -4.89 11.06 -15.27
C GLN A 400 -6.23 11.78 -15.43
N VAL A 401 -6.74 12.37 -14.34
CA VAL A 401 -8.06 13.02 -14.27
C VAL A 401 -7.98 14.55 -14.30
N ALA A 402 -6.85 15.12 -13.91
CA ALA A 402 -6.57 16.55 -14.05
C ALA A 402 -5.07 16.81 -14.21
N LYS A 403 -4.74 17.92 -14.90
CA LYS A 403 -3.36 18.38 -15.09
C LYS A 403 -3.33 19.89 -15.25
N GLY A 404 -2.33 20.55 -14.66
CA GLY A 404 -2.04 21.97 -14.85
C GLY A 404 -0.54 22.21 -14.91
N VAL A 405 -0.14 23.23 -15.68
CA VAL A 405 1.24 23.75 -15.68
C VAL A 405 1.15 25.24 -15.38
N PHE A 406 1.91 25.69 -14.38
CA PHE A 406 1.84 27.03 -13.84
C PHE A 406 3.22 27.70 -13.87
N PRO A 407 3.29 29.04 -14.04
CA PRO A 407 4.54 29.76 -13.92
C PRO A 407 5.17 29.56 -12.55
N GLY A 408 6.48 29.48 -12.49
CA GLY A 408 7.19 29.19 -11.25
C GLY A 408 7.18 30.34 -10.22
N ASP A 409 6.85 31.55 -10.65
CA ASP A 409 6.79 32.77 -9.84
C ASP A 409 5.35 33.10 -9.37
N ALA A 410 4.37 32.26 -9.69
CA ALA A 410 2.96 32.44 -9.33
C ALA A 410 2.40 31.28 -8.50
N PRO A 411 1.33 31.50 -7.70
CA PRO A 411 0.62 30.41 -7.04
C PRO A 411 0.09 29.40 -8.05
N SER A 412 0.24 28.11 -7.74
CA SER A 412 -0.22 27.03 -8.60
C SER A 412 -1.56 26.50 -8.08
N SER A 413 -2.60 26.59 -8.90
CA SER A 413 -3.94 26.14 -8.52
C SER A 413 -4.55 25.29 -9.63
N LEU A 414 -4.93 24.06 -9.27
CA LEU A 414 -5.53 23.05 -10.15
C LEU A 414 -7.03 22.99 -9.89
N SER A 415 -7.84 23.29 -10.93
CA SER A 415 -9.31 23.15 -10.83
C SER A 415 -9.71 21.68 -10.81
N THR A 416 -10.57 21.32 -9.85
CA THR A 416 -11.00 19.95 -9.55
C THR A 416 -12.50 19.82 -9.37
N GLY A 417 -13.28 20.91 -9.59
CA GLY A 417 -14.72 20.96 -9.33
C GLY A 417 -15.54 19.87 -10.01
N ASN A 418 -15.11 19.43 -11.19
CA ASN A 418 -15.81 18.41 -11.98
C ASN A 418 -15.49 16.96 -11.58
N LEU A 419 -14.59 16.75 -10.60
CA LEU A 419 -14.20 15.40 -10.17
C LEU A 419 -15.21 14.89 -9.13
N PRO A 420 -15.55 13.60 -9.14
CA PRO A 420 -16.36 13.00 -8.09
C PRO A 420 -15.62 12.96 -6.75
N PRO A 421 -16.33 12.89 -5.61
CA PRO A 421 -15.71 12.59 -4.32
C PRO A 421 -14.96 11.26 -4.38
N GLY A 422 -13.74 11.23 -3.83
CA GLY A 422 -12.91 10.03 -3.89
C GLY A 422 -11.47 10.27 -3.48
N ILE A 423 -10.67 9.22 -3.57
CA ILE A 423 -9.22 9.28 -3.32
C ILE A 423 -8.49 9.38 -4.66
N TYR A 424 -7.52 10.27 -4.69
CA TYR A 424 -6.70 10.56 -5.87
C TYR A 424 -5.21 10.54 -5.51
N ILE A 425 -4.35 10.38 -6.50
CA ILE A 425 -2.90 10.52 -6.36
C ILE A 425 -2.51 11.86 -6.99
N LEU A 426 -2.02 12.78 -6.18
CA LEU A 426 -1.43 14.03 -6.66
C LEU A 426 0.07 13.85 -6.87
N ARG A 427 0.56 14.28 -8.03
CA ARG A 427 1.99 14.45 -8.32
C ARG A 427 2.26 15.91 -8.68
N VAL A 428 3.31 16.47 -8.08
CA VAL A 428 3.75 17.84 -8.39
C VAL A 428 5.22 17.80 -8.81
N TYR A 429 5.50 18.48 -9.90
CA TYR A 429 6.85 18.61 -10.47
C TYR A 429 7.25 20.06 -10.49
N ILE A 430 8.53 20.35 -10.30
CA ILE A 430 9.16 21.64 -10.55
C ILE A 430 10.19 21.43 -11.67
N GLY A 431 9.95 22.03 -12.83
CA GLY A 431 10.65 21.60 -14.04
C GLY A 431 10.35 20.12 -14.33
N ASP A 432 11.39 19.28 -14.40
CA ASP A 432 11.26 17.84 -14.60
C ASP A 432 11.33 17.01 -13.30
N ASP A 433 11.53 17.66 -12.14
CA ASP A 433 11.70 16.98 -10.88
C ASP A 433 10.38 16.76 -10.17
N LEU A 434 10.09 15.51 -9.78
CA LEU A 434 8.95 15.14 -8.93
C LEU A 434 9.27 15.57 -7.49
N VAL A 435 8.55 16.60 -6.98
CA VAL A 435 8.76 17.16 -5.64
C VAL A 435 7.70 16.73 -4.62
N TYR A 436 6.54 16.28 -5.10
CA TYR A 436 5.46 15.80 -4.24
C TYR A 436 4.68 14.68 -4.91
N SER A 437 4.40 13.61 -4.17
CA SER A 437 3.50 12.54 -4.61
C SER A 437 2.79 11.95 -3.39
N ASN A 438 1.46 12.07 -3.33
CA ASN A 438 0.68 11.54 -2.22
C ASN A 438 -0.76 11.23 -2.64
N LYS A 439 -1.41 10.33 -1.88
CA LYS A 439 -2.87 10.13 -1.96
C LYS A 439 -3.56 11.29 -1.25
N ILE A 440 -4.54 11.87 -1.91
CA ILE A 440 -5.34 12.99 -1.39
C ILE A 440 -6.83 12.73 -1.60
N GLN A 441 -7.67 13.32 -0.78
CA GLN A 441 -9.12 13.11 -0.80
C GLN A 441 -9.84 14.35 -1.32
N LYS A 442 -10.83 14.11 -2.21
CA LYS A 442 -11.87 15.07 -2.57
C LYS A 442 -13.15 14.82 -1.80
#